data_a5394552cc97054f542ba104f609f7b2
#
_entry.id   a5394552cc97054f542ba104f609f7b2
#
_cell.length_a   1.000
_cell.length_b   1.000
_cell.length_c   1.000
_cell.angle_alpha   90.00
_cell.angle_beta   90.00
_cell.angle_gamma   90.00
#
_symmetry.space_group_name_H-M   'P 1'
#
loop_
_entity.id
_entity.type
_entity.pdbx_description
1 polymer ?
#
loop_
_entity_poly.entity_id
_entity_poly.type
_entity_poly.pdbx_seq_one_letter_code
_entity_poly.pdbx_strand_id
1 'polypeptide(L)'
;MKITRSVKCTLRFATATKRKRLQTIMVEYARVVNLFIDRFWTQGLPKKAGLLKPVVDLPQTWFTARLRKVAAREAIDMIKSARERDGEKASKPVHKGRRMCLSSTIASLKEPKDASEFDAWLHLSSIGEDLIFDIPIRFHKHWHHWQSRGRRLESYVVTPKYVQFAFEIETGAKPESPQAVVGIDTGMNVLATRSDGAKLGENARAAVERVRRCEHGSKGQNRARRALRQLMDECARDLIQDVDCVVVEALRKFNHKTKLTRRVGKKMRRLLGAWAYRY
;
A
#
# COMPACT_ATOMS: atom_id res chain seq x y z
N MET A 1 -8.13 -10.74 17.26
CA MET A 1 -7.47 -9.50 16.73
C MET A 1 -8.01 -9.24 15.34
N LYS A 2 -8.22 -7.94 14.96
CA LYS A 2 -8.69 -7.59 13.61
C LYS A 2 -7.51 -7.16 12.77
N ILE A 3 -7.39 -7.71 11.58
CA ILE A 3 -6.38 -7.31 10.58
C ILE A 3 -7.07 -6.88 9.29
N THR A 4 -6.42 -5.97 8.55
CA THR A 4 -6.91 -5.53 7.24
C THR A 4 -6.05 -6.11 6.13
N ARG A 5 -6.69 -6.70 5.13
CA ARG A 5 -6.06 -7.18 3.91
C ARG A 5 -6.59 -6.42 2.70
N SER A 6 -5.74 -6.19 1.71
CA SER A 6 -6.13 -5.45 0.51
C SER A 6 -6.04 -6.29 -0.74
N VAL A 7 -7.01 -6.08 -1.64
CA VAL A 7 -7.11 -6.75 -2.95
C VAL A 7 -7.16 -5.69 -4.04
N LYS A 8 -6.40 -5.89 -5.11
CA LYS A 8 -6.31 -4.97 -6.25
C LYS A 8 -6.98 -5.55 -7.47
N CYS A 9 -8.11 -5.00 -7.89
CA CYS A 9 -8.78 -5.36 -9.13
C CYS A 9 -8.38 -4.41 -10.25
N THR A 10 -8.06 -4.96 -11.43
CA THR A 10 -7.59 -4.17 -12.58
C THR A 10 -8.69 -3.32 -13.20
N LEU A 11 -8.35 -2.11 -13.67
CA LEU A 11 -9.23 -1.23 -14.44
C LEU A 11 -9.05 -1.37 -15.96
N ARG A 12 -8.38 -2.42 -16.43
CA ARG A 12 -8.10 -2.63 -17.87
C ARG A 12 -9.33 -2.71 -18.74
N PHE A 13 -10.46 -3.10 -18.16
CA PHE A 13 -11.75 -3.24 -18.86
C PHE A 13 -12.53 -1.91 -19.00
N ALA A 14 -12.10 -0.87 -18.30
CA ALA A 14 -12.68 0.46 -18.46
C ALA A 14 -12.35 1.01 -19.86
N THR A 15 -13.33 1.66 -20.49
CA THR A 15 -13.14 2.32 -21.78
C THR A 15 -12.10 3.45 -21.69
N ALA A 16 -11.53 3.84 -22.83
CA ALA A 16 -10.57 4.94 -22.88
C ALA A 16 -11.16 6.24 -22.30
N THR A 17 -12.43 6.53 -22.62
CA THR A 17 -13.14 7.70 -22.09
C THR A 17 -13.26 7.68 -20.57
N LYS A 18 -13.66 6.53 -19.99
CA LYS A 18 -13.75 6.40 -18.53
C LYS A 18 -12.40 6.55 -17.85
N ARG A 19 -11.33 5.98 -18.44
CA ARG A 19 -9.96 6.15 -17.93
C ARG A 19 -9.48 7.60 -18.00
N LYS A 20 -9.78 8.32 -19.10
CA LYS A 20 -9.44 9.73 -19.24
C LYS A 20 -10.19 10.58 -18.19
N ARG A 21 -11.50 10.35 -18.00
CA ARG A 21 -12.28 11.01 -16.94
C ARG A 21 -11.70 10.76 -15.55
N LEU A 22 -11.39 9.50 -15.24
CA LEU A 22 -10.77 9.16 -13.97
C LEU A 22 -9.43 9.90 -13.76
N GLN A 23 -8.62 10.01 -14.80
CA GLN A 23 -7.36 10.75 -14.74
C GLN A 23 -7.57 12.24 -14.47
N THR A 24 -8.54 12.87 -15.11
CA THR A 24 -8.92 14.28 -14.85
C THR A 24 -9.31 14.48 -13.39
N ILE A 25 -10.17 13.60 -12.86
CA ILE A 25 -10.57 13.62 -11.45
C ILE A 25 -9.36 13.49 -10.54
N MET A 26 -8.45 12.56 -10.83
CA MET A 26 -7.26 12.31 -10.00
C MET A 26 -6.27 13.49 -10.00
N VAL A 27 -6.12 14.19 -11.11
CA VAL A 27 -5.28 15.41 -11.19
C VAL A 27 -5.86 16.49 -10.30
N GLU A 28 -7.16 16.76 -10.42
CA GLU A 28 -7.83 17.76 -9.59
C GLU A 28 -7.85 17.34 -8.11
N TYR A 29 -8.06 16.05 -7.83
CA TYR A 29 -7.98 15.52 -6.48
C TYR A 29 -6.61 15.78 -5.83
N ALA A 30 -5.54 15.53 -6.58
CA ALA A 30 -4.18 15.80 -6.10
C ALA A 30 -3.96 17.29 -5.80
N ARG A 31 -4.47 18.17 -6.66
CA ARG A 31 -4.42 19.63 -6.45
C ARG A 31 -5.12 20.01 -5.16
N VAL A 32 -6.34 19.52 -4.95
CA VAL A 32 -7.16 19.80 -3.76
C VAL A 32 -6.51 19.24 -2.49
N VAL A 33 -5.97 18.01 -2.52
CA VAL A 33 -5.24 17.43 -1.37
C VAL A 33 -4.02 18.29 -1.03
N ASN A 34 -3.25 18.74 -2.01
CA ASN A 34 -2.07 19.58 -1.78
C ASN A 34 -2.45 20.94 -1.20
N LEU A 35 -3.55 21.58 -1.61
CA LEU A 35 -4.06 22.81 -0.97
C LEU A 35 -4.38 22.58 0.51
N PHE A 36 -4.99 21.46 0.87
CA PHE A 36 -5.21 21.12 2.27
C PHE A 36 -3.91 20.81 3.01
N ILE A 37 -2.95 20.14 2.37
CA ILE A 37 -1.62 19.91 2.97
C ILE A 37 -0.95 21.24 3.27
N ASP A 38 -0.93 22.17 2.35
CA ASP A 38 -0.34 23.51 2.54
C ASP A 38 -0.98 24.23 3.71
N ARG A 39 -2.29 24.23 3.77
CA ARG A 39 -3.05 24.86 4.86
C ARG A 39 -2.76 24.22 6.22
N PHE A 40 -2.91 22.90 6.32
CA PHE A 40 -2.75 22.19 7.59
C PHE A 40 -1.30 22.06 8.05
N TRP A 41 -0.35 22.11 7.13
CA TRP A 41 1.06 22.14 7.49
C TRP A 41 1.45 23.42 8.20
N THR A 42 0.96 24.57 7.71
CA THR A 42 1.26 25.90 8.22
C THR A 42 0.44 26.25 9.46
N GLN A 43 -0.87 25.96 9.46
CA GLN A 43 -1.79 26.40 10.50
C GLN A 43 -2.08 25.33 11.57
N GLY A 44 -1.48 24.15 11.43
CA GLY A 44 -1.74 23.02 12.30
C GLY A 44 -2.92 22.14 11.83
N LEU A 45 -2.96 20.91 12.36
CA LEU A 45 -4.01 19.97 12.04
C LEU A 45 -5.33 20.37 12.69
N PRO A 46 -6.46 20.31 11.97
CA PRO A 46 -7.75 20.57 12.57
C PRO A 46 -8.07 19.51 13.64
N LYS A 47 -8.68 19.93 14.74
CA LYS A 47 -9.24 19.00 15.74
C LYS A 47 -10.34 18.16 15.08
N LYS A 48 -10.70 17.00 15.67
CA LYS A 48 -11.69 16.04 15.10
C LYS A 48 -13.00 16.67 14.61
N ALA A 49 -13.48 17.72 15.31
CA ALA A 49 -14.65 18.54 14.93
C ALA A 49 -14.36 19.54 13.78
N GLY A 50 -13.12 19.71 13.38
CA GLY A 50 -12.68 20.85 12.56
C GLY A 50 -12.74 20.65 11.05
N LEU A 51 -13.27 19.53 10.53
CA LEU A 51 -13.64 19.43 9.13
C LEU A 51 -15.04 20.00 8.89
N LEU A 52 -15.23 21.20 9.41
CA LEU A 52 -16.45 21.98 9.21
C LEU A 52 -16.52 22.54 7.80
N LYS A 53 -17.70 22.92 7.38
CA LYS A 53 -17.95 23.49 6.05
C LYS A 53 -16.95 24.60 5.66
N PRO A 54 -16.63 25.61 6.49
CA PRO A 54 -15.67 26.65 6.14
C PRO A 54 -14.28 26.13 5.74
N VAL A 55 -13.80 25.06 6.38
CA VAL A 55 -12.49 24.45 6.06
C VAL A 55 -12.58 23.66 4.75
N VAL A 56 -13.67 22.93 4.56
CA VAL A 56 -13.89 22.09 3.37
C VAL A 56 -14.14 22.94 2.12
N ASP A 57 -14.67 24.13 2.28
CA ASP A 57 -14.99 25.05 1.17
C ASP A 57 -13.81 25.95 0.75
N LEU A 58 -12.67 25.89 1.48
CA LEU A 58 -11.47 26.66 1.12
C LEU A 58 -10.94 26.43 -0.30
N PRO A 59 -10.84 25.19 -0.83
CA PRO A 59 -10.39 25.00 -2.20
C PRO A 59 -11.46 25.42 -3.20
N GLN A 60 -11.14 26.32 -4.12
CA GLN A 60 -11.96 26.52 -5.31
C GLN A 60 -11.80 25.31 -6.23
N THR A 61 -12.87 24.54 -6.39
CA THR A 61 -12.89 23.31 -7.15
C THR A 61 -14.33 22.94 -7.52
N TRP A 62 -14.48 22.21 -8.61
CA TRP A 62 -15.75 21.64 -9.04
C TRP A 62 -16.18 20.41 -8.21
N PHE A 63 -15.35 19.96 -7.28
CA PHE A 63 -15.70 18.85 -6.41
C PHE A 63 -16.79 19.18 -5.41
N THR A 64 -17.64 18.19 -5.13
CA THR A 64 -18.63 18.29 -4.05
C THR A 64 -17.95 18.47 -2.69
N ALA A 65 -18.68 18.99 -1.73
CA ALA A 65 -18.22 19.08 -0.33
C ALA A 65 -17.83 17.71 0.25
N ARG A 66 -18.52 16.62 -0.19
CA ARG A 66 -18.20 15.25 0.23
C ARG A 66 -16.81 14.84 -0.22
N LEU A 67 -16.48 15.03 -1.50
CA LEU A 67 -15.17 14.66 -2.04
C LEU A 67 -14.06 15.57 -1.49
N ARG A 68 -14.31 16.87 -1.30
CA ARG A 68 -13.38 17.79 -0.62
C ARG A 68 -13.08 17.33 0.81
N LYS A 69 -14.09 16.85 1.54
CA LYS A 69 -13.91 16.30 2.90
C LYS A 69 -13.02 15.06 2.93
N VAL A 70 -13.16 14.19 1.94
CA VAL A 70 -12.29 13.01 1.78
C VAL A 70 -10.84 13.45 1.46
N ALA A 71 -10.66 14.40 0.56
CA ALA A 71 -9.35 14.96 0.23
C ALA A 71 -8.67 15.62 1.44
N ALA A 72 -9.43 16.35 2.27
CA ALA A 72 -8.92 16.93 3.51
C ALA A 72 -8.47 15.88 4.52
N ARG A 73 -9.20 14.76 4.65
CA ARG A 73 -8.80 13.63 5.50
C ARG A 73 -7.51 12.99 5.02
N GLU A 74 -7.38 12.75 3.70
CA GLU A 74 -6.14 12.20 3.14
C GLU A 74 -4.94 13.14 3.39
N ALA A 75 -5.13 14.44 3.28
CA ALA A 75 -4.10 15.43 3.62
C ALA A 75 -3.66 15.32 5.09
N ILE A 76 -4.61 15.19 6.02
CA ILE A 76 -4.33 15.00 7.46
C ILE A 76 -3.53 13.72 7.68
N ASP A 77 -3.95 12.61 7.08
CA ASP A 77 -3.28 11.31 7.24
C ASP A 77 -1.86 11.32 6.66
N MET A 78 -1.65 12.00 5.53
CA MET A 78 -0.31 12.19 4.97
C MET A 78 0.60 13.02 5.87
N ILE A 79 0.09 14.09 6.48
CA ILE A 79 0.86 14.93 7.41
C ILE A 79 1.20 14.14 8.68
N LYS A 80 0.24 13.43 9.27
CA LYS A 80 0.46 12.57 10.43
C LYS A 80 1.54 11.54 10.16
N SER A 81 1.40 10.79 9.07
CA SER A 81 2.39 9.77 8.69
C SER A 81 3.79 10.34 8.44
N ALA A 82 3.90 11.56 7.89
CA ALA A 82 5.18 12.22 7.73
C ALA A 82 5.81 12.59 9.09
N ARG A 83 5.02 13.16 10.00
CA ARG A 83 5.47 13.54 11.34
C ARG A 83 5.82 12.33 12.22
N GLU A 84 5.02 11.27 12.17
CA GLU A 84 5.29 10.00 12.89
C GLU A 84 6.59 9.34 12.43
N ARG A 85 6.88 9.41 11.12
CA ARG A 85 8.09 8.80 10.56
C ARG A 85 9.36 9.59 10.86
N ASP A 86 9.33 10.91 10.70
CA ASP A 86 10.52 11.76 10.66
C ASP A 86 10.58 12.78 11.84
N GLY A 87 9.56 12.80 12.70
CA GLY A 87 9.48 13.70 13.88
C GLY A 87 9.56 15.17 13.48
N GLU A 88 10.35 15.94 14.21
CA GLU A 88 10.58 17.37 13.95
C GLU A 88 11.28 17.65 12.62
N LYS A 89 11.98 16.66 12.06
CA LYS A 89 12.67 16.75 10.76
C LYS A 89 11.77 16.41 9.59
N ALA A 90 10.47 16.21 9.82
CA ALA A 90 9.53 15.87 8.78
C ALA A 90 9.47 16.97 7.72
N SER A 91 9.57 16.59 6.47
CA SER A 91 9.33 17.47 5.32
C SER A 91 7.85 17.45 4.94
N LYS A 92 7.34 18.60 4.46
CA LYS A 92 5.97 18.70 3.97
C LYS A 92 5.69 17.64 2.90
N PRO A 93 4.68 16.76 3.10
CA PRO A 93 4.35 15.76 2.11
C PRO A 93 3.71 16.38 0.86
N VAL A 94 3.83 15.68 -0.27
CA VAL A 94 3.20 16.08 -1.54
C VAL A 94 2.41 14.93 -2.10
N HIS A 95 1.14 15.16 -2.41
CA HIS A 95 0.29 14.20 -3.09
C HIS A 95 0.58 14.20 -4.60
N LYS A 96 1.06 13.07 -5.11
CA LYS A 96 1.57 12.92 -6.50
C LYS A 96 0.49 12.52 -7.52
N GLY A 97 -0.78 12.54 -7.19
CA GLY A 97 -1.87 12.14 -8.10
C GLY A 97 -1.87 10.66 -8.53
N ARG A 98 -1.16 9.80 -7.81
CA ARG A 98 -1.04 8.37 -8.16
C ARG A 98 -2.19 7.52 -7.64
N ARG A 99 -2.95 8.02 -6.71
CA ARG A 99 -4.11 7.37 -6.09
C ARG A 99 -5.12 8.41 -5.64
N MET A 100 -6.32 7.95 -5.37
CA MET A 100 -7.41 8.72 -4.79
C MET A 100 -8.13 7.83 -3.78
N CYS A 101 -8.26 8.27 -2.54
CA CYS A 101 -9.04 7.59 -1.53
C CYS A 101 -10.51 8.00 -1.67
N LEU A 102 -11.42 7.04 -1.62
CA LEU A 102 -12.86 7.28 -1.73
C LEU A 102 -13.60 6.58 -0.60
N SER A 103 -14.63 7.22 -0.10
CA SER A 103 -15.56 6.64 0.88
C SER A 103 -16.80 6.09 0.17
N SER A 104 -17.62 5.34 0.90
CA SER A 104 -18.92 4.82 0.45
C SER A 104 -19.89 5.91 -0.06
N THR A 105 -19.71 7.15 0.38
CA THR A 105 -20.53 8.29 -0.09
C THR A 105 -20.17 8.77 -1.50
N ILE A 106 -19.03 8.34 -2.05
CA ILE A 106 -18.50 8.72 -3.36
C ILE A 106 -18.44 7.52 -4.29
N ALA A 107 -18.11 6.35 -3.74
CA ALA A 107 -17.99 5.12 -4.51
C ALA A 107 -18.76 3.98 -3.85
N SER A 108 -19.42 3.17 -4.64
CA SER A 108 -20.07 1.94 -4.21
C SER A 108 -19.83 0.82 -5.20
N LEU A 109 -19.84 -0.40 -4.73
CA LEU A 109 -19.74 -1.57 -5.60
C LEU A 109 -21.15 -2.09 -5.85
N LYS A 110 -21.57 -2.09 -7.11
CA LYS A 110 -22.87 -2.58 -7.55
C LYS A 110 -22.72 -3.93 -8.25
N GLU A 111 -23.55 -4.86 -7.92
CA GLU A 111 -23.68 -6.11 -8.66
C GLU A 111 -24.35 -5.89 -10.01
N PRO A 112 -24.01 -6.66 -11.04
CA PRO A 112 -24.72 -6.59 -12.33
C PRO A 112 -26.18 -7.02 -12.13
N LYS A 113 -27.10 -6.35 -12.84
CA LYS A 113 -28.52 -6.69 -12.79
C LYS A 113 -28.85 -7.93 -13.61
N ASP A 114 -28.06 -8.17 -14.66
CA ASP A 114 -28.24 -9.25 -15.63
C ASP A 114 -26.92 -10.03 -15.78
N ALA A 115 -26.96 -11.16 -16.52
CA ALA A 115 -25.77 -11.90 -16.91
C ALA A 115 -24.76 -10.98 -17.61
N SER A 116 -23.65 -10.73 -16.97
CA SER A 116 -22.62 -9.78 -17.41
C SER A 116 -21.27 -10.47 -17.45
N GLU A 117 -20.41 -10.04 -18.38
CA GLU A 117 -18.99 -10.43 -18.36
C GLU A 117 -18.24 -9.95 -17.13
N PHE A 118 -18.80 -9.02 -16.36
CA PHE A 118 -18.17 -8.40 -15.21
C PHE A 118 -18.89 -8.80 -13.93
N ASP A 119 -18.10 -9.06 -12.89
CA ASP A 119 -18.62 -9.50 -11.59
C ASP A 119 -19.23 -8.35 -10.79
N ALA A 120 -18.83 -7.10 -11.07
CA ALA A 120 -19.35 -5.92 -10.41
C ALA A 120 -19.04 -4.63 -11.18
N TRP A 121 -19.68 -3.55 -10.76
CA TRP A 121 -19.46 -2.20 -11.24
C TRP A 121 -19.06 -1.30 -10.07
N LEU A 122 -17.90 -0.66 -10.15
CA LEU A 122 -17.56 0.42 -9.25
C LEU A 122 -18.30 1.67 -9.70
N HIS A 123 -19.38 1.98 -9.00
CA HIS A 123 -20.19 3.17 -9.23
C HIS A 123 -19.54 4.37 -8.56
N LEU A 124 -19.24 5.40 -9.32
CA LEU A 124 -18.70 6.66 -8.85
C LEU A 124 -19.76 7.75 -9.00
N SER A 125 -20.08 8.42 -7.89
CA SER A 125 -21.09 9.49 -7.84
C SER A 125 -20.67 10.55 -6.82
N SER A 126 -21.43 11.64 -6.74
CA SER A 126 -21.14 12.74 -5.79
C SER A 126 -19.71 13.30 -5.92
N ILE A 127 -19.14 13.26 -7.12
CA ILE A 127 -17.82 13.81 -7.41
C ILE A 127 -17.91 15.33 -7.60
N GLY A 128 -18.81 15.77 -8.47
CA GLY A 128 -19.08 17.16 -8.86
C GLY A 128 -19.65 17.21 -10.28
N GLU A 129 -20.26 18.33 -10.66
CA GLU A 129 -20.81 18.57 -12.00
C GLU A 129 -21.71 17.41 -12.49
N ASP A 130 -22.51 16.83 -11.58
CA ASP A 130 -23.38 15.67 -11.83
C ASP A 130 -22.67 14.47 -12.48
N LEU A 131 -21.34 14.40 -12.32
CA LEU A 131 -20.53 13.36 -12.89
C LEU A 131 -20.79 12.02 -12.21
N ILE A 132 -21.45 11.13 -12.94
CA ILE A 132 -21.74 9.76 -12.53
C ILE A 132 -21.22 8.81 -13.61
N PHE A 133 -20.48 7.78 -13.22
CA PHE A 133 -20.10 6.71 -14.14
C PHE A 133 -19.70 5.43 -13.42
N ASP A 134 -19.85 4.32 -14.13
CA ASP A 134 -19.54 2.99 -13.65
C ASP A 134 -18.27 2.44 -14.30
N ILE A 135 -17.44 1.80 -13.52
CA ILE A 135 -16.21 1.14 -13.98
C ILE A 135 -16.39 -0.36 -13.81
N PRO A 136 -16.23 -1.17 -14.87
CA PRO A 136 -16.37 -2.61 -14.78
C PRO A 136 -15.24 -3.23 -13.97
N ILE A 137 -15.58 -4.15 -13.09
CA ILE A 137 -14.65 -4.88 -12.21
C ILE A 137 -14.79 -6.38 -12.48
N ARG A 138 -13.67 -7.04 -12.65
CA ARG A 138 -13.56 -8.50 -12.62
C ARG A 138 -12.85 -8.93 -11.35
N PHE A 139 -13.47 -9.86 -10.65
CA PHE A 139 -12.88 -10.46 -9.47
C PHE A 139 -11.90 -11.56 -9.89
N HIS A 140 -10.99 -11.89 -9.02
CA HIS A 140 -10.00 -12.93 -9.26
C HIS A 140 -9.85 -13.80 -8.00
N LYS A 141 -9.12 -14.90 -8.09
CA LYS A 141 -8.95 -15.89 -7.02
C LYS A 141 -8.67 -15.25 -5.64
N HIS A 142 -7.84 -14.21 -5.60
CA HIS A 142 -7.48 -13.54 -4.35
C HIS A 142 -8.64 -12.70 -3.76
N TRP A 143 -9.54 -12.16 -4.61
CA TRP A 143 -10.77 -11.52 -4.15
C TRP A 143 -11.66 -12.54 -3.42
N HIS A 144 -11.98 -13.66 -4.07
CA HIS A 144 -12.84 -14.70 -3.50
C HIS A 144 -12.26 -15.27 -2.20
N HIS A 145 -10.94 -15.42 -2.14
CA HIS A 145 -10.24 -15.89 -0.96
C HIS A 145 -10.47 -14.98 0.26
N TRP A 146 -10.46 -13.65 0.08
CA TRP A 146 -10.68 -12.74 1.21
C TRP A 146 -12.16 -12.45 1.45
N GLN A 147 -12.98 -12.47 0.43
CA GLN A 147 -14.42 -12.32 0.55
C GLN A 147 -15.05 -13.46 1.39
N SER A 148 -14.54 -14.68 1.27
CA SER A 148 -15.02 -15.83 2.07
C SER A 148 -14.53 -15.81 3.53
N ARG A 149 -13.55 -14.97 3.89
CA ARG A 149 -12.88 -14.94 5.19
C ARG A 149 -13.08 -13.68 5.99
N GLY A 150 -13.59 -12.65 5.38
CA GLY A 150 -13.70 -11.36 6.03
C GLY A 150 -14.76 -10.45 5.45
N ARG A 151 -15.01 -9.35 6.12
CA ARG A 151 -15.96 -8.33 5.73
C ARG A 151 -15.28 -7.29 4.84
N ARG A 152 -15.81 -7.03 3.66
CA ARG A 152 -15.35 -5.94 2.80
C ARG A 152 -15.65 -4.58 3.46
N LEU A 153 -14.64 -3.73 3.53
CA LEU A 153 -14.79 -2.34 3.96
C LEU A 153 -15.25 -1.46 2.79
N GLU A 154 -16.03 -0.44 3.10
CA GLU A 154 -16.57 0.50 2.11
C GLU A 154 -15.63 1.70 1.88
N SER A 155 -14.36 1.45 1.87
CA SER A 155 -13.32 2.40 1.49
C SER A 155 -12.56 1.88 0.28
N TYR A 156 -12.26 2.75 -0.65
CA TYR A 156 -11.66 2.40 -1.94
C TYR A 156 -10.43 3.25 -2.19
N VAL A 157 -9.37 2.62 -2.69
CA VAL A 157 -8.23 3.36 -3.22
C VAL A 157 -8.18 3.15 -4.72
N VAL A 158 -8.47 4.19 -5.46
CA VAL A 158 -8.50 4.16 -6.92
C VAL A 158 -7.20 4.71 -7.48
N THR A 159 -6.65 4.01 -8.47
CA THR A 159 -5.46 4.41 -9.23
C THR A 159 -5.77 4.37 -10.72
N PRO A 160 -4.91 4.88 -11.61
CA PRO A 160 -5.14 4.76 -13.05
C PRO A 160 -5.20 3.32 -13.57
N LYS A 161 -4.70 2.34 -12.80
CA LYS A 161 -4.53 0.95 -13.25
C LYS A 161 -5.40 -0.06 -12.51
N TYR A 162 -5.77 0.22 -11.28
CA TYR A 162 -6.53 -0.69 -10.43
C TYR A 162 -7.33 0.07 -9.37
N VAL A 163 -8.36 -0.58 -8.86
CA VAL A 163 -8.99 -0.22 -7.60
C VAL A 163 -8.56 -1.21 -6.53
N GLN A 164 -8.25 -0.71 -5.36
CA GLN A 164 -7.91 -1.51 -4.19
C GLN A 164 -9.07 -1.49 -3.20
N PHE A 165 -9.48 -2.68 -2.83
CA PHE A 165 -10.51 -2.95 -1.82
C PHE A 165 -9.82 -3.43 -0.54
N ALA A 166 -10.44 -3.16 0.59
CA ALA A 166 -9.97 -3.61 1.89
C ALA A 166 -10.97 -4.61 2.49
N PHE A 167 -10.44 -5.65 3.13
CA PHE A 167 -11.20 -6.66 3.86
C PHE A 167 -10.72 -6.68 5.31
N GLU A 168 -11.64 -6.55 6.24
CA GLU A 168 -11.40 -6.74 7.66
C GLU A 168 -11.60 -8.22 7.99
N ILE A 169 -10.60 -8.83 8.59
CA ILE A 169 -10.56 -10.26 8.92
C ILE A 169 -10.36 -10.38 10.42
N GLU A 170 -11.15 -11.21 11.04
CA GLU A 170 -10.95 -11.59 12.44
C GLU A 170 -9.93 -12.73 12.49
N THR A 171 -8.82 -12.49 13.14
CA THR A 171 -7.82 -13.52 13.44
C THR A 171 -7.98 -13.97 14.88
N GLY A 172 -7.63 -15.21 15.15
CA GLY A 172 -7.56 -15.72 16.52
C GLY A 172 -6.78 -14.80 17.45
N ALA A 173 -7.04 -14.91 18.74
CA ALA A 173 -6.27 -14.20 19.74
C ALA A 173 -4.78 -14.57 19.60
N LYS A 174 -3.91 -13.57 19.78
CA LYS A 174 -2.49 -13.85 19.94
C LYS A 174 -2.35 -14.71 21.20
N PRO A 175 -1.60 -15.83 21.19
CA PRO A 175 -1.38 -16.60 22.41
C PRO A 175 -0.78 -15.70 23.49
N GLU A 176 -1.36 -15.72 24.68
CA GLU A 176 -0.90 -14.91 25.82
C GLU A 176 0.53 -15.31 26.23
N SER A 177 0.82 -16.61 26.11
CA SER A 177 2.14 -17.17 26.37
C SER A 177 2.56 -18.05 25.19
N PRO A 178 3.40 -17.57 24.27
CA PRO A 178 3.88 -18.37 23.16
C PRO A 178 4.79 -19.48 23.68
N GLN A 179 4.49 -20.74 23.37
CA GLN A 179 5.29 -21.90 23.76
C GLN A 179 6.47 -22.12 22.82
N ALA A 180 6.24 -21.92 21.52
CA ALA A 180 7.27 -22.06 20.50
C ALA A 180 7.76 -20.67 20.04
N VAL A 181 8.86 -20.22 20.63
CA VAL A 181 9.52 -18.95 20.29
C VAL A 181 10.80 -19.21 19.54
N VAL A 182 10.99 -18.58 18.40
CA VAL A 182 12.20 -18.70 17.58
C VAL A 182 12.80 -17.33 17.30
N GLY A 183 14.10 -17.19 17.56
CA GLY A 183 14.90 -16.04 17.13
C GLY A 183 15.37 -16.23 15.67
N ILE A 184 15.42 -15.12 14.91
CA ILE A 184 15.83 -15.16 13.51
C ILE A 184 16.87 -14.09 13.22
N ASP A 185 17.99 -14.55 12.69
CA ASP A 185 18.97 -13.70 12.03
C ASP A 185 18.72 -13.68 10.52
N THR A 186 18.66 -12.46 9.94
CA THR A 186 18.40 -12.27 8.51
C THR A 186 19.67 -11.92 7.75
N GLY A 187 19.96 -12.65 6.67
CA GLY A 187 21.20 -12.48 5.92
C GLY A 187 21.04 -12.44 4.41
N MET A 188 22.13 -12.09 3.72
CA MET A 188 22.18 -12.09 2.25
C MET A 188 22.59 -13.44 1.65
N ASN A 189 23.26 -14.28 2.40
CA ASN A 189 23.69 -15.60 1.94
C ASN A 189 22.59 -16.63 2.19
N VAL A 190 22.00 -16.56 3.37
CA VAL A 190 20.83 -17.31 3.82
C VAL A 190 19.80 -16.27 4.21
N LEU A 191 18.55 -16.42 3.79
CA LEU A 191 17.53 -15.40 4.09
C LEU A 191 17.21 -15.32 5.58
N ALA A 192 17.13 -16.46 6.22
CA ALA A 192 16.86 -16.53 7.65
C ALA A 192 17.60 -17.74 8.26
N THR A 193 18.28 -17.52 9.38
CA THR A 193 18.82 -18.56 10.23
C THR A 193 18.06 -18.53 11.54
N ARG A 194 17.45 -19.65 11.92
CA ARG A 194 16.67 -19.79 13.15
C ARG A 194 17.60 -20.06 14.32
N SER A 195 17.18 -19.71 15.53
CA SER A 195 17.92 -19.98 16.77
C SER A 195 18.11 -21.48 17.07
N ASP A 196 17.31 -22.35 16.46
CA ASP A 196 17.46 -23.81 16.48
C ASP A 196 18.44 -24.37 15.44
N GLY A 197 19.10 -23.50 14.67
CA GLY A 197 20.08 -23.85 13.64
C GLY A 197 19.51 -24.09 12.24
N ALA A 198 18.19 -24.10 12.05
CA ALA A 198 17.58 -24.28 10.75
C ALA A 198 17.86 -23.08 9.83
N LYS A 199 18.23 -23.36 8.58
CA LYS A 199 18.54 -22.37 7.55
C LYS A 199 17.49 -22.36 6.48
N LEU A 200 16.95 -21.17 6.19
CA LEU A 200 15.91 -20.97 5.19
C LEU A 200 16.42 -20.03 4.08
N GLY A 201 16.15 -20.38 2.85
CA GLY A 201 16.51 -19.56 1.69
C GLY A 201 18.01 -19.51 1.42
N GLU A 202 18.70 -20.65 1.41
CA GLU A 202 20.14 -20.78 1.09
C GLU A 202 20.49 -20.27 -0.32
N ASN A 203 19.49 -20.21 -1.22
CA ASN A 203 19.63 -19.65 -2.55
C ASN A 203 19.56 -18.12 -2.62
N ALA A 204 19.44 -17.43 -1.48
CA ALA A 204 19.26 -15.99 -1.40
C ALA A 204 20.35 -15.21 -2.13
N ARG A 205 21.61 -15.60 -1.93
CA ARG A 205 22.76 -14.95 -2.57
C ARG A 205 22.65 -14.99 -4.10
N ALA A 206 22.32 -16.14 -4.67
CA ALA A 206 22.16 -16.28 -6.12
C ALA A 206 21.00 -15.41 -6.65
N ALA A 207 19.88 -15.38 -5.93
CA ALA A 207 18.72 -14.55 -6.28
C ALA A 207 19.05 -13.05 -6.20
N VAL A 208 19.73 -12.58 -5.16
CA VAL A 208 20.19 -11.19 -5.01
C VAL A 208 21.21 -10.81 -6.10
N GLU A 209 22.17 -11.69 -6.41
CA GLU A 209 23.14 -11.51 -7.49
C GLU A 209 22.43 -11.36 -8.85
N ARG A 210 21.40 -12.17 -9.11
CA ARG A 210 20.61 -12.08 -10.33
C ARG A 210 19.93 -10.70 -10.48
N VAL A 211 19.34 -10.16 -9.38
CA VAL A 211 18.76 -8.81 -9.38
C VAL A 211 19.83 -7.76 -9.67
N ARG A 212 21.04 -7.92 -9.09
CA ARG A 212 22.15 -6.98 -9.24
C ARG A 212 22.69 -6.93 -10.68
N ARG A 213 22.74 -8.09 -11.37
CA ARG A 213 23.26 -8.19 -12.75
C ARG A 213 22.35 -7.57 -13.80
N CYS A 214 21.06 -7.45 -13.50
CA CYS A 214 20.10 -6.87 -14.43
C CYS A 214 20.22 -5.34 -14.48
N GLU A 215 19.99 -4.78 -15.66
CA GLU A 215 19.87 -3.34 -15.85
C GLU A 215 18.72 -2.77 -15.02
N HIS A 216 18.95 -1.61 -14.44
CA HIS A 216 17.98 -0.95 -13.57
C HIS A 216 16.68 -0.61 -14.31
N GLY A 217 15.53 -1.04 -13.75
CA GLY A 217 14.21 -0.81 -14.35
C GLY A 217 13.83 -1.76 -15.48
N SER A 218 14.75 -2.61 -15.96
CA SER A 218 14.51 -3.55 -17.06
C SER A 218 13.45 -4.62 -16.71
N LYS A 219 12.85 -5.23 -17.75
CA LYS A 219 11.97 -6.38 -17.58
C LYS A 219 12.67 -7.55 -16.89
N GLY A 220 13.96 -7.75 -17.18
CA GLY A 220 14.82 -8.77 -16.56
C GLY A 220 14.96 -8.51 -15.04
N GLN A 221 15.26 -7.28 -14.63
CA GLN A 221 15.34 -6.93 -13.22
C GLN A 221 14.00 -7.14 -12.48
N ASN A 222 12.90 -6.78 -13.11
CA ASN A 222 11.57 -6.97 -12.53
C ASN A 222 11.23 -8.46 -12.34
N ARG A 223 11.63 -9.33 -13.27
CA ARG A 223 11.50 -10.80 -13.12
C ARG A 223 12.38 -11.32 -11.98
N ALA A 224 13.64 -10.89 -11.92
CA ALA A 224 14.55 -11.30 -10.87
C ALA A 224 14.07 -10.86 -9.47
N ARG A 225 13.54 -9.64 -9.35
CA ARG A 225 12.92 -9.15 -8.10
C ARG A 225 11.68 -9.94 -7.69
N ARG A 226 10.86 -10.37 -8.67
CA ARG A 226 9.70 -11.23 -8.36
C ARG A 226 10.13 -12.60 -7.84
N ALA A 227 11.15 -13.21 -8.46
CA ALA A 227 11.68 -14.49 -8.02
C ALA A 227 12.30 -14.39 -6.60
N LEU A 228 13.05 -13.32 -6.31
CA LEU A 228 13.58 -13.07 -4.97
C LEU A 228 12.44 -12.90 -3.94
N ARG A 229 11.39 -12.15 -4.29
CA ARG A 229 10.23 -11.99 -3.42
C ARG A 229 9.52 -13.31 -3.17
N GLN A 230 9.33 -14.12 -4.20
CA GLN A 230 8.72 -15.44 -4.06
C GLN A 230 9.53 -16.32 -3.10
N LEU A 231 10.85 -16.35 -3.23
CA LEU A 231 11.72 -17.07 -2.31
C LEU A 231 11.54 -16.57 -0.86
N MET A 232 11.44 -15.25 -0.65
CA MET A 232 11.20 -14.68 0.68
C MET A 232 9.82 -15.06 1.23
N ASP A 233 8.78 -15.05 0.38
CA ASP A 233 7.42 -15.43 0.78
C ASP A 233 7.32 -16.93 1.12
N GLU A 234 8.11 -17.78 0.47
CA GLU A 234 8.24 -19.21 0.77
C GLU A 234 8.94 -19.41 2.11
N CYS A 235 10.10 -18.81 2.30
CA CYS A 235 10.82 -18.85 3.57
C CYS A 235 9.99 -18.33 4.74
N ALA A 236 9.23 -17.24 4.55
CA ALA A 236 8.38 -16.71 5.60
C ALA A 236 7.23 -17.67 5.97
N ARG A 237 6.69 -18.42 5.00
CA ARG A 237 5.68 -19.44 5.28
C ARG A 237 6.25 -20.62 6.06
N ASP A 238 7.41 -21.12 5.63
CA ASP A 238 8.08 -22.23 6.30
C ASP A 238 8.46 -21.87 7.74
N LEU A 239 8.85 -20.61 7.93
CA LEU A 239 9.26 -20.08 9.21
C LEU A 239 8.15 -20.02 10.26
N ILE A 240 6.90 -19.81 9.84
CA ILE A 240 5.75 -19.65 10.77
C ILE A 240 4.95 -20.94 10.96
N GLN A 241 5.32 -22.06 10.32
CA GLN A 241 4.51 -23.29 10.38
C GLN A 241 4.50 -23.90 11.77
N ASP A 242 5.64 -23.86 12.49
CA ASP A 242 5.84 -24.59 13.72
C ASP A 242 6.10 -23.68 14.93
N VAL A 243 5.82 -22.37 14.81
CA VAL A 243 6.16 -21.40 15.86
C VAL A 243 5.02 -20.44 16.17
N ASP A 244 4.83 -20.13 17.44
CA ASP A 244 3.82 -19.17 17.91
C ASP A 244 4.34 -17.73 17.87
N CYS A 245 5.65 -17.57 18.01
CA CYS A 245 6.30 -16.26 18.06
C CYS A 245 7.65 -16.27 17.35
N VAL A 246 7.83 -15.26 16.49
CA VAL A 246 9.09 -15.03 15.78
C VAL A 246 9.70 -13.74 16.28
N VAL A 247 10.93 -13.81 16.78
CA VAL A 247 11.71 -12.66 17.22
C VAL A 247 12.73 -12.32 16.14
N VAL A 248 12.68 -11.11 15.61
CA VAL A 248 13.58 -10.64 14.56
C VAL A 248 14.36 -9.42 15.03
N GLU A 249 15.59 -9.28 14.53
CA GLU A 249 16.39 -8.10 14.77
C GLU A 249 15.72 -6.85 14.20
N ALA A 250 15.69 -5.76 14.97
CA ALA A 250 15.12 -4.48 14.55
C ALA A 250 16.07 -3.74 13.61
N LEU A 251 16.18 -4.15 12.38
CA LEU A 251 17.00 -3.52 11.33
C LEU A 251 16.48 -2.13 10.89
N ARG A 252 15.74 -1.45 11.76
CA ARG A 252 15.28 -0.09 11.54
C ARG A 252 16.49 0.83 11.41
N LYS A 253 16.59 1.54 10.29
CA LYS A 253 17.69 2.48 9.96
C LYS A 253 19.00 1.84 9.50
N PHE A 254 19.05 0.55 9.22
CA PHE A 254 20.19 -0.08 8.54
C PHE A 254 20.28 0.39 7.08
N ASN A 255 20.11 1.66 6.84
CA ASN A 255 20.11 2.14 5.47
C ASN A 255 21.17 3.21 5.24
N HIS A 256 21.36 3.52 4.00
CA HIS A 256 22.33 4.30 3.24
C HIS A 256 22.99 5.53 3.90
N LYS A 257 22.50 5.98 5.04
CA LYS A 257 23.02 7.16 5.76
C LYS A 257 24.00 6.79 6.86
N THR A 258 24.20 5.49 7.15
CA THR A 258 25.13 5.05 8.17
C THR A 258 26.58 5.11 7.68
N LYS A 259 27.52 5.37 8.60
CA LYS A 259 28.97 5.38 8.32
C LYS A 259 29.48 4.07 7.67
N LEU A 260 28.70 2.96 7.77
CA LEU A 260 28.96 1.68 7.12
C LEU A 260 29.04 1.81 5.59
N THR A 261 28.21 2.66 4.98
CA THR A 261 28.19 2.81 3.52
C THR A 261 29.48 3.41 2.95
N ARG A 262 30.27 4.13 3.75
CA ARG A 262 31.57 4.66 3.34
C ARG A 262 32.68 3.61 3.42
N ARG A 263 32.55 2.62 4.31
CA ARG A 263 33.54 1.54 4.51
C ARG A 263 33.32 0.34 3.61
N VAL A 264 32.15 0.23 2.99
CA VAL A 264 31.77 -0.94 2.18
C VAL A 264 32.05 -0.67 0.70
N GLY A 265 32.78 -1.57 0.05
CA GLY A 265 33.11 -1.46 -1.36
C GLY A 265 31.88 -1.35 -2.29
N LYS A 266 32.08 -0.79 -3.49
CA LYS A 266 31.02 -0.57 -4.51
C LYS A 266 30.20 -1.83 -4.83
N LYS A 267 30.85 -3.01 -4.85
CA LYS A 267 30.20 -4.31 -5.10
C LYS A 267 29.21 -4.66 -3.97
N MET A 268 29.62 -4.50 -2.72
CA MET A 268 28.82 -4.81 -1.55
C MET A 268 27.63 -3.82 -1.41
N ARG A 269 27.84 -2.52 -1.67
CA ARG A 269 26.77 -1.52 -1.68
C ARG A 269 25.68 -1.86 -2.70
N ARG A 270 26.05 -2.38 -3.88
CA ARG A 270 25.07 -2.83 -4.90
C ARG A 270 24.33 -4.09 -4.45
N LEU A 271 24.99 -5.01 -3.77
CA LEU A 271 24.34 -6.18 -3.17
C LEU A 271 23.34 -5.79 -2.08
N LEU A 272 23.76 -4.94 -1.14
CA LEU A 272 22.86 -4.41 -0.11
C LEU A 272 21.66 -3.67 -0.69
N GLY A 273 21.85 -2.90 -1.76
CA GLY A 273 20.76 -2.23 -2.45
C GLY A 273 19.79 -3.16 -3.21
N ALA A 274 20.24 -4.37 -3.55
CA ALA A 274 19.41 -5.41 -4.18
C ALA A 274 18.71 -6.30 -3.15
N TRP A 275 19.25 -6.39 -1.93
CA TRP A 275 18.69 -7.17 -0.85
C TRP A 275 17.41 -6.52 -0.30
N ALA A 276 16.36 -7.29 -0.19
CA ALA A 276 15.04 -6.79 0.15
C ALA A 276 14.75 -6.94 1.66
N TYR A 277 15.63 -6.42 2.52
CA TYR A 277 15.45 -6.44 3.98
C TYR A 277 14.27 -5.61 4.53
N ARG A 278 13.44 -5.09 3.64
CA ARG A 278 12.22 -4.33 4.02
C ARG A 278 10.95 -5.18 4.09
N TYR A 279 11.10 -6.48 3.98
CA TYR A 279 9.96 -7.40 4.05
C TYR A 279 9.83 -8.04 5.42
#